data_a1b4d0110e1891a4a233d37a933d4d26
#
_entry.id   a1b4d0110e1891a4a233d37a933d4d26
#
_cell.length_a   1.000
_cell.length_b   1.000
_cell.length_c   1.000
_cell.angle_alpha   90.00
_cell.angle_beta   90.00
_cell.angle_gamma   90.00
#
_symmetry.space_group_name_H-M   'P 1'
#
loop_
_entity.id
_entity.type
_entity.pdbx_description
1 polymer ?
#
loop_
_entity_poly.entity_id
_entity_poly.type
_entity_poly.pdbx_seq_one_letter_code
_entity_poly.pdbx_strand_id
1 'polypeptide(L)'
;MSETQLDTSAEPQTTDVATFPMRFEVTTLPVADVDRTKALYQRLGWRLDIDFEPAPGVRGVQMTPPSSPASIQFGQNTNSMKPGSLEGLFLVVDDIEVARAELIERGVDVGEIWHIGPGKGPEPGIDPQRRSYFSRATFADPDGNRWVLQEITERLPGRV
;
A
#
# COMPACT_ATOMS: atom_id res chain seq x y z
N MET A 1 23.74 -15.53 -17.40
CA MET A 1 22.48 -15.55 -16.61
C MET A 1 21.55 -14.55 -17.26
N SER A 2 20.37 -14.97 -17.69
CA SER A 2 19.38 -14.07 -18.30
C SER A 2 18.79 -13.19 -17.19
N GLU A 3 19.03 -11.90 -17.26
CA GLU A 3 18.34 -10.94 -16.39
C GLU A 3 16.87 -10.93 -16.82
N THR A 4 16.00 -11.41 -15.96
CA THR A 4 14.55 -11.31 -16.18
C THR A 4 14.13 -9.90 -15.82
N GLN A 5 14.25 -9.00 -16.77
CA GLN A 5 13.71 -7.64 -16.65
C GLN A 5 12.22 -7.69 -16.98
N LEU A 6 11.39 -6.99 -16.21
CA LEU A 6 9.99 -6.84 -16.56
C LEU A 6 9.88 -6.02 -17.84
N ASP A 7 9.17 -6.55 -18.82
CA ASP A 7 8.91 -5.83 -20.07
C ASP A 7 7.76 -4.83 -19.86
N THR A 8 8.14 -3.58 -19.66
CA THR A 8 7.19 -2.46 -19.45
C THR A 8 6.73 -1.84 -20.78
N SER A 9 7.30 -2.25 -21.92
CA SER A 9 6.96 -1.73 -23.24
C SER A 9 5.92 -2.57 -23.99
N ALA A 10 5.64 -3.78 -23.54
CA ALA A 10 4.68 -4.67 -24.17
C ALA A 10 3.23 -4.18 -23.96
N GLU A 11 2.38 -4.46 -24.93
CA GLU A 11 0.94 -4.20 -24.81
C GLU A 11 0.32 -5.09 -23.71
N PRO A 12 -0.76 -4.63 -23.04
CA PRO A 12 -1.48 -5.44 -22.08
C PRO A 12 -1.98 -6.75 -22.72
N GLN A 13 -1.77 -7.86 -22.04
CA GLN A 13 -2.09 -9.19 -22.57
C GLN A 13 -3.58 -9.57 -22.45
N THR A 14 -4.42 -8.70 -21.89
CA THR A 14 -5.86 -8.94 -21.75
C THR A 14 -6.54 -8.73 -23.10
N THR A 15 -7.12 -9.77 -23.64
CA THR A 15 -7.82 -9.76 -24.94
C THR A 15 -9.33 -9.64 -24.82
N ASP A 16 -9.90 -9.91 -23.64
CA ASP A 16 -11.33 -9.82 -23.35
C ASP A 16 -11.56 -8.92 -22.14
N VAL A 17 -11.86 -7.66 -22.41
CA VAL A 17 -12.04 -6.62 -21.39
C VAL A 17 -13.54 -6.37 -21.21
N ALA A 18 -13.99 -6.28 -19.96
CA ALA A 18 -15.37 -5.92 -19.66
C ALA A 18 -15.75 -4.57 -20.30
N THR A 19 -16.97 -4.47 -20.81
CA THR A 19 -17.44 -3.29 -21.56
C THR A 19 -17.88 -2.12 -20.70
N PHE A 20 -17.87 -2.27 -19.37
CA PHE A 20 -18.21 -1.22 -18.42
C PHE A 20 -17.02 -0.92 -17.51
N PRO A 21 -16.87 0.34 -17.04
CA PRO A 21 -15.78 0.69 -16.16
C PRO A 21 -15.98 0.11 -14.76
N MET A 22 -14.94 -0.50 -14.23
CA MET A 22 -14.84 -0.89 -12.83
C MET A 22 -13.55 -0.27 -12.24
N ARG A 23 -13.68 0.42 -11.13
CA ARG A 23 -12.55 1.04 -10.43
C ARG A 23 -12.48 0.49 -9.02
N PHE A 24 -11.27 0.18 -8.58
CA PHE A 24 -11.07 -0.19 -7.18
C PHE A 24 -11.28 1.06 -6.31
N GLU A 25 -12.24 1.01 -5.42
CA GLU A 25 -12.61 2.16 -4.59
C GLU A 25 -11.94 2.12 -3.22
N VAL A 26 -12.14 1.03 -2.49
CA VAL A 26 -11.75 0.98 -1.09
C VAL A 26 -11.48 -0.45 -0.63
N THR A 27 -10.53 -0.59 0.30
CA THR A 27 -10.36 -1.82 1.06
C THR A 27 -10.63 -1.58 2.54
N THR A 28 -11.16 -2.58 3.24
CA THR A 28 -11.47 -2.50 4.67
C THR A 28 -10.32 -3.09 5.48
N LEU A 29 -9.81 -2.31 6.44
CA LEU A 29 -8.80 -2.76 7.40
C LEU A 29 -9.49 -3.25 8.68
N PRO A 30 -9.17 -4.46 9.15
CA PRO A 30 -9.61 -4.92 10.46
C PRO A 30 -8.76 -4.29 11.57
N VAL A 31 -9.39 -3.48 12.42
CA VAL A 31 -8.72 -2.73 13.48
C VAL A 31 -9.46 -2.89 14.82
N ALA A 32 -8.72 -2.83 15.93
CA ALA A 32 -9.28 -2.90 17.28
C ALA A 32 -9.61 -1.52 17.86
N ASP A 33 -8.82 -0.50 17.52
CA ASP A 33 -8.95 0.87 18.05
C ASP A 33 -8.97 1.87 16.90
N VAL A 34 -10.13 2.42 16.62
CA VAL A 34 -10.36 3.33 15.49
C VAL A 34 -9.55 4.62 15.62
N ASP A 35 -9.50 5.22 16.82
CA ASP A 35 -8.78 6.48 17.04
C ASP A 35 -7.28 6.31 16.90
N ARG A 36 -6.73 5.22 17.42
CA ARG A 36 -5.31 4.89 17.28
C ARG A 36 -4.92 4.67 15.82
N THR A 37 -5.73 3.95 15.09
CA THR A 37 -5.54 3.70 13.65
C THR A 37 -5.63 4.99 12.84
N LYS A 38 -6.65 5.81 13.10
CA LYS A 38 -6.82 7.12 12.46
C LYS A 38 -5.59 8.00 12.69
N ALA A 39 -5.07 8.04 13.91
CA ALA A 39 -3.89 8.83 14.25
C ALA A 39 -2.64 8.39 13.46
N LEU A 40 -2.43 7.08 13.22
CA LEU A 40 -1.34 6.60 12.39
C LEU A 40 -1.46 7.13 10.96
N TYR A 41 -2.60 6.93 10.32
CA TYR A 41 -2.76 7.32 8.92
C TYR A 41 -2.74 8.85 8.74
N GLN A 42 -3.14 9.63 9.74
CA GLN A 42 -2.92 11.07 9.76
C GLN A 42 -1.43 11.43 9.82
N ARG A 43 -0.62 10.71 10.60
CA ARG A 43 0.84 10.89 10.60
C ARG A 43 1.49 10.54 9.27
N LEU A 44 0.95 9.56 8.56
CA LEU A 44 1.38 9.25 7.19
C LEU A 44 1.06 10.37 6.18
N GLY A 45 0.28 11.37 6.58
CA GLY A 45 -0.15 12.45 5.70
C GLY A 45 -1.35 12.13 4.83
N TRP A 46 -2.13 11.12 5.20
CA TRP A 46 -3.31 10.71 4.44
C TRP A 46 -4.49 11.62 4.72
N ARG A 47 -5.29 11.87 3.69
CA ARG A 47 -6.49 12.69 3.78
C ARG A 47 -7.60 11.93 4.51
N LEU A 48 -8.25 12.58 5.47
CA LEU A 48 -9.48 12.10 6.07
C LEU A 48 -10.65 12.45 5.15
N ASP A 49 -11.33 11.46 4.60
CA ASP A 49 -12.47 11.66 3.73
C ASP A 49 -13.78 11.70 4.53
N ILE A 50 -13.95 10.77 5.46
CA ILE A 50 -15.13 10.68 6.31
C ILE A 50 -14.79 10.04 7.66
N ASP A 51 -15.46 10.49 8.70
CA ASP A 51 -15.49 9.91 10.04
C ASP A 51 -16.90 10.13 10.59
N PHE A 52 -17.70 9.07 10.67
CA PHE A 52 -19.09 9.20 11.11
C PHE A 52 -19.57 7.95 11.84
N GLU A 53 -20.59 8.13 12.65
CA GLU A 53 -21.25 7.10 13.44
C GLU A 53 -22.74 7.06 13.08
N PRO A 54 -23.14 6.21 12.10
CA PRO A 54 -24.53 6.13 11.65
C PRO A 54 -25.50 5.56 12.69
N ALA A 55 -24.97 4.81 13.64
CA ALA A 55 -25.73 4.24 14.77
C ALA A 55 -24.80 4.04 15.96
N PRO A 56 -25.33 4.02 17.21
CA PRO A 56 -24.51 3.77 18.39
C PRO A 56 -23.68 2.48 18.25
N GLY A 57 -22.35 2.59 18.45
CA GLY A 57 -21.43 1.47 18.36
C GLY A 57 -21.04 1.06 16.94
N VAL A 58 -21.47 1.80 15.92
CA VAL A 58 -21.08 1.56 14.52
C VAL A 58 -20.40 2.82 13.98
N ARG A 59 -19.09 2.82 13.88
CA ARG A 59 -18.31 3.96 13.40
C ARG A 59 -17.51 3.58 12.16
N GLY A 60 -17.50 4.45 11.16
CA GLY A 60 -16.75 4.29 9.93
C GLY A 60 -15.81 5.46 9.68
N VAL A 61 -14.56 5.16 9.31
CA VAL A 61 -13.55 6.13 8.92
C VAL A 61 -13.01 5.73 7.54
N GLN A 62 -12.90 6.70 6.63
CA GLN A 62 -12.25 6.50 5.34
C GLN A 62 -11.12 7.49 5.16
N MET A 63 -9.98 7.01 4.73
CA MET A 63 -8.79 7.80 4.50
C MET A 63 -8.14 7.44 3.16
N THR A 64 -7.53 8.43 2.52
CA THR A 64 -6.93 8.27 1.18
C THR A 64 -5.47 8.69 1.19
N PRO A 65 -4.57 7.83 0.69
CA PRO A 65 -3.17 8.21 0.48
C PRO A 65 -3.03 9.37 -0.50
N PRO A 66 -1.98 10.21 -0.39
CA PRO A 66 -1.70 11.25 -1.38
C PRO A 66 -1.63 10.66 -2.80
N SER A 67 -2.31 11.28 -3.75
CA SER A 67 -2.33 10.90 -5.17
C SER A 67 -2.90 9.51 -5.48
N SER A 68 -3.59 8.88 -4.52
CA SER A 68 -4.26 7.59 -4.73
C SER A 68 -5.72 7.78 -5.13
N PRO A 69 -6.21 7.04 -6.14
CA PRO A 69 -7.64 6.99 -6.45
C PRO A 69 -8.40 6.01 -5.55
N ALA A 70 -7.71 5.10 -4.86
CA ALA A 70 -8.30 4.13 -3.94
C ALA A 70 -8.02 4.51 -2.49
N SER A 71 -8.92 4.11 -1.61
CA SER A 71 -8.91 4.46 -0.19
C SER A 71 -8.83 3.22 0.70
N ILE A 72 -8.63 3.46 1.97
CA ILE A 72 -8.92 2.49 3.03
C ILE A 72 -10.11 2.94 3.84
N GLN A 73 -10.83 1.97 4.40
CA GLN A 73 -11.82 2.24 5.45
C GLN A 73 -11.57 1.29 6.63
N PHE A 74 -11.89 1.76 7.81
CA PHE A 74 -11.86 0.98 9.04
C PHE A 74 -12.89 1.51 10.02
N GLY A 75 -13.24 0.74 11.02
CA GLY A 75 -14.27 1.19 11.92
C GLY A 75 -14.58 0.19 13.03
N GLN A 76 -15.60 0.56 13.83
CA GLN A 76 -16.15 -0.29 14.87
C GLN A 76 -17.36 -1.04 14.31
N ASN A 77 -17.35 -2.36 14.47
CA ASN A 77 -18.41 -3.27 13.98
C ASN A 77 -18.69 -3.14 12.46
N THR A 78 -17.65 -2.94 11.68
CA THR A 78 -17.75 -2.77 10.22
C THR A 78 -17.39 -4.03 9.43
N ASN A 79 -16.73 -4.99 10.07
CA ASN A 79 -16.33 -6.25 9.44
C ASN A 79 -16.10 -7.33 10.50
N SER A 80 -15.94 -8.58 10.04
CA SER A 80 -15.73 -9.75 10.90
C SER A 80 -14.29 -10.28 10.92
N MET A 81 -13.36 -9.59 10.24
CA MET A 81 -11.97 -10.01 10.21
C MET A 81 -11.30 -9.77 11.56
N LYS A 82 -10.32 -10.61 11.88
CA LYS A 82 -9.49 -10.40 13.07
C LYS A 82 -8.65 -9.12 12.92
N PRO A 83 -8.62 -8.22 13.90
CA PRO A 83 -7.76 -7.03 13.87
C PRO A 83 -6.32 -7.39 13.55
N GLY A 84 -5.70 -6.64 12.61
CA GLY A 84 -4.32 -6.83 12.19
C GLY A 84 -4.07 -7.99 11.22
N SER A 85 -5.11 -8.67 10.75
CA SER A 85 -4.95 -9.87 9.92
C SER A 85 -4.71 -9.59 8.43
N LEU A 86 -4.83 -8.33 7.99
CA LEU A 86 -4.68 -7.98 6.58
C LEU A 86 -3.21 -7.75 6.23
N GLU A 87 -2.79 -8.35 5.13
CA GLU A 87 -1.46 -8.17 4.56
C GLU A 87 -1.55 -8.07 3.04
N GLY A 88 -0.44 -7.74 2.37
CA GLY A 88 -0.44 -7.60 0.92
C GLY A 88 -1.01 -6.26 0.42
N LEU A 89 -0.97 -5.24 1.27
CA LEU A 89 -1.32 -3.87 0.90
C LEU A 89 -0.08 -3.17 0.34
N PHE A 90 -0.18 -2.67 -0.88
CA PHE A 90 0.96 -2.03 -1.56
C PHE A 90 0.73 -0.55 -1.74
N LEU A 91 1.77 0.24 -1.44
CA LEU A 91 1.87 1.66 -1.75
C LEU A 91 3.01 1.86 -2.74
N VAL A 92 2.70 2.43 -3.88
CA VAL A 92 3.71 2.75 -4.89
C VAL A 92 4.33 4.09 -4.58
N VAL A 93 5.65 4.14 -4.61
CA VAL A 93 6.45 5.36 -4.44
C VAL A 93 7.45 5.50 -5.58
N ASP A 94 7.81 6.74 -5.90
CA ASP A 94 8.75 7.03 -6.98
C ASP A 94 10.21 6.85 -6.52
N ASP A 95 10.49 7.10 -5.24
CA ASP A 95 11.81 6.95 -4.61
C ASP A 95 11.62 6.36 -3.21
N ILE A 96 12.02 5.12 -3.04
CA ILE A 96 11.80 4.39 -1.78
C ILE A 96 12.68 4.88 -0.63
N GLU A 97 13.87 5.39 -0.92
CA GLU A 97 14.75 5.96 0.11
C GLU A 97 14.15 7.25 0.67
N VAL A 98 13.68 8.14 -0.19
CA VAL A 98 13.00 9.39 0.19
C VAL A 98 11.70 9.09 0.95
N ALA A 99 10.87 8.20 0.43
CA ALA A 99 9.61 7.84 1.06
C ALA A 99 9.82 7.22 2.45
N ARG A 100 10.75 6.28 2.58
CA ARG A 100 11.09 5.66 3.86
C ARG A 100 11.59 6.69 4.88
N ALA A 101 12.51 7.56 4.47
CA ALA A 101 13.07 8.58 5.36
C ALA A 101 11.99 9.54 5.87
N GLU A 102 11.09 9.99 5.01
CA GLU A 102 9.98 10.87 5.41
C GLU A 102 9.01 10.17 6.38
N LEU A 103 8.66 8.91 6.13
CA LEU A 103 7.79 8.17 7.03
C LEU A 103 8.42 7.96 8.42
N ILE A 104 9.70 7.67 8.47
CA ILE A 104 10.44 7.58 9.76
C ILE A 104 10.43 8.93 10.47
N GLU A 105 10.67 10.03 9.77
CA GLU A 105 10.61 11.39 10.35
C GLU A 105 9.20 11.70 10.90
N ARG A 106 8.15 11.19 10.26
CA ARG A 106 6.77 11.28 10.73
C ARG A 106 6.43 10.33 11.88
N GLY A 107 7.38 9.55 12.37
CA GLY A 107 7.23 8.66 13.52
C GLY A 107 6.65 7.29 13.17
N VAL A 108 6.76 6.86 11.93
CA VAL A 108 6.35 5.50 11.50
C VAL A 108 7.57 4.58 11.51
N ASP A 109 7.41 3.40 12.10
CA ASP A 109 8.45 2.38 12.12
C ASP A 109 8.46 1.61 10.79
N VAL A 110 9.30 2.03 9.87
CA VAL A 110 9.48 1.38 8.57
C VAL A 110 10.74 0.52 8.60
N GLY A 111 10.60 -0.74 8.24
CA GLY A 111 11.72 -1.68 8.15
C GLY A 111 12.77 -1.27 7.12
N GLU A 112 13.90 -1.97 7.11
CA GLU A 112 14.97 -1.74 6.16
C GLU A 112 14.51 -2.03 4.72
N ILE A 113 15.08 -1.31 3.77
CA ILE A 113 14.84 -1.56 2.34
C ILE A 113 15.44 -2.92 1.97
N TRP A 114 14.72 -3.67 1.19
CA TRP A 114 15.13 -4.94 0.60
C TRP A 114 14.65 -5.02 -0.84
N HIS A 115 15.22 -5.93 -1.59
CA HIS A 115 14.82 -6.12 -2.98
C HIS A 115 14.74 -7.60 -3.34
N ILE A 116 14.03 -7.90 -4.42
CA ILE A 116 13.99 -9.25 -4.98
C ILE A 116 15.11 -9.35 -6.00
N GLY A 117 16.12 -10.19 -5.68
CA GLY A 117 17.19 -10.48 -6.61
C GLY A 117 16.76 -11.46 -7.71
N PRO A 118 17.24 -11.31 -8.93
CA PRO A 118 16.92 -12.23 -10.02
C PRO A 118 17.34 -13.67 -9.69
N GLY A 119 16.38 -14.60 -9.72
CA GLY A 119 16.62 -16.02 -9.43
C GLY A 119 17.00 -16.32 -7.97
N LYS A 120 16.85 -15.34 -7.08
CA LYS A 120 17.12 -15.46 -5.64
C LYS A 120 15.92 -14.92 -4.85
N GLY A 121 15.87 -15.26 -3.56
CA GLY A 121 14.91 -14.67 -2.64
C GLY A 121 15.22 -13.19 -2.30
N PRO A 122 14.56 -12.65 -1.28
CA PRO A 122 14.81 -11.28 -0.83
C PRO A 122 16.27 -11.07 -0.44
N GLU A 123 16.85 -9.94 -0.88
CA GLU A 123 18.19 -9.50 -0.53
C GLU A 123 18.16 -8.14 0.18
N PRO A 124 19.09 -7.87 1.13
CA PRO A 124 19.16 -6.57 1.80
C PRO A 124 19.49 -5.42 0.86
N GLY A 125 18.93 -4.25 1.15
CA GLY A 125 19.22 -3.02 0.46
C GLY A 125 18.38 -2.78 -0.79
N ILE A 126 18.60 -1.62 -1.38
CA ILE A 126 17.92 -1.21 -2.60
C ILE A 126 18.43 -2.04 -3.80
N ASP A 127 17.57 -2.27 -4.77
CA ASP A 127 18.00 -2.91 -6.00
C ASP A 127 19.12 -2.10 -6.66
N PRO A 128 20.31 -2.69 -6.89
CA PRO A 128 21.46 -1.94 -7.43
C PRO A 128 21.18 -1.28 -8.78
N GLN A 129 20.27 -1.83 -9.56
CA GLN A 129 19.88 -1.28 -10.86
C GLN A 129 18.62 -0.40 -10.78
N ARG A 130 18.03 -0.21 -9.60
CA ARG A 130 16.81 0.58 -9.39
C ARG A 130 15.66 0.18 -10.33
N ARG A 131 15.53 -1.11 -10.61
CA ARG A 131 14.45 -1.64 -11.46
C ARG A 131 13.11 -1.45 -10.78
N SER A 132 12.11 -1.02 -11.55
CA SER A 132 10.73 -0.91 -11.07
C SER A 132 10.21 -2.23 -10.54
N TYR A 133 9.43 -2.20 -9.44
CA TYR A 133 8.83 -3.33 -8.73
C TYR A 133 9.77 -4.11 -7.81
N PHE A 134 11.07 -3.91 -7.86
CA PHE A 134 12.04 -4.76 -7.14
C PHE A 134 12.32 -4.28 -5.72
N SER A 135 12.49 -2.99 -5.49
CA SER A 135 12.81 -2.46 -4.16
C SER A 135 11.57 -2.25 -3.31
N ARG A 136 11.63 -2.70 -2.06
CA ARG A 136 10.50 -2.71 -1.11
C ARG A 136 10.94 -2.36 0.31
N ALA A 137 9.99 -1.86 1.09
CA ALA A 137 10.13 -1.71 2.54
C ALA A 137 8.75 -1.93 3.17
N THR A 138 8.71 -2.41 4.41
CA THR A 138 7.46 -2.83 5.04
C THR A 138 7.22 -2.06 6.32
N PHE A 139 5.97 -1.68 6.57
CA PHE A 139 5.53 -1.19 7.86
C PHE A 139 4.16 -1.80 8.22
N ALA A 140 3.79 -1.72 9.48
CA ALA A 140 2.51 -2.19 9.97
C ALA A 140 1.74 -1.06 10.66
N ASP A 141 0.41 -1.14 10.62
CA ASP A 141 -0.43 -0.30 11.47
C ASP A 141 -0.39 -0.80 12.93
N PRO A 142 -1.04 -0.10 13.89
CA PRO A 142 -0.98 -0.50 15.30
C PRO A 142 -1.51 -1.90 15.60
N ASP A 143 -2.40 -2.44 14.78
CA ASP A 143 -2.96 -3.79 14.94
C ASP A 143 -2.13 -4.87 14.26
N GLY A 144 -1.23 -4.50 13.35
CA GLY A 144 -0.41 -5.43 12.59
C GLY A 144 -0.82 -5.61 11.13
N ASN A 145 -1.79 -4.83 10.60
CA ASN A 145 -2.06 -4.82 9.17
C ASN A 145 -0.81 -4.32 8.42
N ARG A 146 -0.38 -5.06 7.39
CA ARG A 146 0.95 -4.91 6.80
C ARG A 146 0.91 -4.26 5.44
N TRP A 147 1.72 -3.21 5.33
CA TRP A 147 1.92 -2.43 4.11
C TRP A 147 3.31 -2.68 3.54
N VAL A 148 3.38 -2.68 2.23
CA VAL A 148 4.63 -2.73 1.47
C VAL A 148 4.75 -1.45 0.66
N LEU A 149 5.79 -0.66 0.91
CA LEU A 149 6.24 0.36 -0.03
C LEU A 149 6.95 -0.35 -1.17
N GLN A 150 6.63 0.02 -2.40
CA GLN A 150 7.27 -0.54 -3.58
C GLN A 150 7.67 0.58 -4.53
N GLU A 151 8.94 0.62 -4.91
CA GLU A 151 9.42 1.60 -5.89
C GLU A 151 9.01 1.19 -7.31
N ILE A 152 8.25 2.05 -7.97
CA ILE A 152 7.85 1.88 -9.36
C ILE A 152 8.04 3.22 -10.06
N THR A 153 9.01 3.29 -10.96
CA THR A 153 9.29 4.46 -11.79
C THR A 153 8.79 4.29 -13.21
N GLU A 154 8.68 3.06 -13.66
CA GLU A 154 8.14 2.68 -14.96
C GLU A 154 7.10 1.59 -14.79
N ARG A 155 5.87 1.86 -15.18
CA ARG A 155 4.73 0.97 -14.95
C ARG A 155 4.66 -0.14 -15.99
N LEU A 156 4.13 -1.30 -15.56
CA LEU A 156 3.74 -2.36 -16.49
C LEU A 156 2.68 -1.88 -17.48
N PRO A 157 2.61 -2.48 -18.70
CA PRO A 157 1.63 -2.11 -19.71
C PRO A 157 0.19 -2.09 -19.19
N GLY A 158 -0.59 -1.09 -19.58
CA GLY A 158 -1.98 -0.91 -19.18
C GLY A 158 -2.20 -0.31 -17.79
N ARG A 159 -1.15 0.01 -17.06
CA ARG A 159 -1.24 0.69 -15.76
C ARG A 159 -1.08 2.21 -15.92
N VAL A 160 -1.91 2.95 -15.24
CA VAL A 160 -1.91 4.43 -15.21
C VAL A 160 -1.41 4.96 -13.88
#